data_47560f9f821cf7eaf15494d32c388b0d
#
_entry.id   47560f9f821cf7eaf15494d32c388b0d
#
_cell.length_a   1.000
_cell.length_b   1.000
_cell.length_c   1.000
_cell.angle_alpha   90.00
_cell.angle_beta   90.00
_cell.angle_gamma   90.00
#
_symmetry.space_group_name_H-M   'P 1'
#
loop_
_entity.id
_entity.type
_entity.pdbx_description
1 polymer ?
#
loop_
_entity_poly.entity_id
_entity_poly.type
_entity_poly.pdbx_seq_one_letter_code
_entity_poly.pdbx_strand_id
1 'polypeptide(L)'
;EYAPEAKHSAVTGLTLDVDLAGAGLPGGKLAASLGADLAMNYATRHLDVTNLKLSTLGLTLAGKAGVDQLPAAPTVSADLSLAECNPRTVLAALGQAAPALKDDTALTRLAAALSVKASTTRVDVSGLKLSLDGATLAGKAAAWDFSRPAASFDLAADTLDLDRYLPAASGKKT
;
A
#
# COMPACT_ATOMS: atom_id res chain seq x y z
N GLU A 1 4.59 -30.45 8.13
CA GLU A 1 4.81 -31.33 9.28
C GLU A 1 4.05 -30.76 10.48
N TYR A 2 2.99 -31.43 10.92
CA TYR A 2 2.18 -31.02 12.07
C TYR A 2 2.73 -31.70 13.32
N ALA A 3 3.41 -30.96 14.16
CA ALA A 3 3.85 -31.43 15.47
C ALA A 3 2.87 -30.93 16.54
N PRO A 4 2.03 -31.76 17.15
CA PRO A 4 0.97 -31.33 18.06
C PRO A 4 1.46 -30.73 19.38
N GLU A 5 2.75 -30.79 19.66
CA GLU A 5 3.38 -30.13 20.82
C GLU A 5 4.16 -28.85 20.46
N ALA A 6 4.26 -28.50 19.19
CA ALA A 6 4.96 -27.31 18.75
C ALA A 6 4.16 -26.05 19.10
N LYS A 7 4.68 -25.23 19.98
CA LYS A 7 4.13 -23.90 20.29
C LYS A 7 4.32 -22.90 19.14
N HIS A 8 4.96 -23.34 18.06
CA HIS A 8 5.31 -22.53 16.89
C HIS A 8 5.10 -23.30 15.60
N SER A 9 4.65 -22.60 14.55
CA SER A 9 4.70 -23.10 13.17
C SER A 9 5.24 -21.98 12.26
N ALA A 10 5.93 -22.37 11.19
CA ALA A 10 6.44 -21.43 10.21
C ALA A 10 6.25 -21.99 8.81
N VAL A 11 5.99 -21.09 7.88
CA VAL A 11 5.98 -21.33 6.43
C VAL A 11 6.93 -20.31 5.82
N THR A 12 7.96 -20.78 5.15
CA THR A 12 8.95 -19.92 4.49
C THR A 12 8.86 -20.06 2.98
N GLY A 13 9.12 -18.98 2.26
CA GLY A 13 9.10 -18.97 0.81
C GLY A 13 7.70 -19.20 0.22
N LEU A 14 6.63 -18.80 0.93
CA LEU A 14 5.30 -18.82 0.34
C LEU A 14 5.28 -17.92 -0.89
N THR A 15 4.86 -18.48 -2.02
CA THR A 15 4.64 -17.73 -3.26
C THR A 15 3.27 -18.05 -3.81
N LEU A 16 2.57 -17.03 -4.26
CA LEU A 16 1.28 -17.14 -4.93
C LEU A 16 1.30 -16.27 -6.17
N ASP A 17 1.20 -16.90 -7.33
CA ASP A 17 1.06 -16.20 -8.60
C ASP A 17 -0.37 -16.38 -9.12
N VAL A 18 -0.98 -15.28 -9.50
CA VAL A 18 -2.36 -15.23 -9.96
C VAL A 18 -2.42 -14.51 -11.31
N ASP A 19 -2.91 -15.22 -12.30
CA ASP A 19 -3.21 -14.67 -13.61
C ASP A 19 -4.72 -14.73 -13.86
N LEU A 20 -5.33 -13.58 -13.96
CA LEU A 20 -6.75 -13.45 -14.23
C LEU A 20 -6.96 -12.90 -15.65
N ALA A 21 -7.94 -13.43 -16.37
CA ALA A 21 -8.36 -12.91 -17.65
C ALA A 21 -9.88 -12.75 -17.69
N GLY A 22 -10.36 -11.63 -18.18
CA GLY A 22 -11.80 -11.36 -18.25
C GLY A 22 -12.13 -9.95 -18.72
N ALA A 23 -13.29 -9.78 -19.33
CA ALA A 23 -13.73 -8.50 -19.89
C ALA A 23 -13.93 -7.37 -18.84
N GLY A 24 -14.07 -7.72 -17.56
CA GLY A 24 -14.19 -6.75 -16.46
C GLY A 24 -12.85 -6.34 -15.83
N LEU A 25 -11.74 -6.88 -16.31
CA LEU A 25 -10.42 -6.55 -15.80
C LEU A 25 -9.77 -5.42 -16.59
N PRO A 26 -8.92 -4.60 -15.97
CA PRO A 26 -8.13 -3.60 -16.65
C PRO A 26 -7.27 -4.25 -17.75
N GLY A 27 -7.38 -3.76 -18.98
CA GLY A 27 -6.68 -4.36 -20.12
C GLY A 27 -7.05 -5.83 -20.43
N GLY A 28 -8.13 -6.36 -19.84
CA GLY A 28 -8.59 -7.74 -20.02
C GLY A 28 -7.76 -8.78 -19.28
N LYS A 29 -6.71 -8.41 -18.59
CA LYS A 29 -5.80 -9.31 -17.85
C LYS A 29 -5.27 -8.63 -16.60
N LEU A 30 -5.07 -9.42 -15.54
CA LEU A 30 -4.41 -8.99 -14.31
C LEU A 30 -3.46 -10.09 -13.85
N ALA A 31 -2.18 -9.76 -13.76
CA ALA A 31 -1.17 -10.61 -13.15
C ALA A 31 -0.79 -10.02 -11.78
N ALA A 32 -0.72 -10.87 -10.78
CA ALA A 32 -0.26 -10.50 -9.44
C ALA A 32 0.61 -11.61 -8.86
N SER A 33 1.68 -11.26 -8.18
CA SER A 33 2.49 -12.19 -7.42
C SER A 33 2.61 -11.73 -5.97
N LEU A 34 2.47 -12.67 -5.05
CA LEU A 34 2.61 -12.46 -3.61
C LEU A 34 3.68 -13.41 -3.08
N GLY A 35 4.66 -12.87 -2.37
CA GLY A 35 5.64 -13.64 -1.59
C GLY A 35 5.59 -13.24 -0.13
N ALA A 36 5.75 -14.20 0.78
CA ALA A 36 5.85 -13.94 2.21
C ALA A 36 6.44 -15.12 2.97
N ASP A 37 6.97 -14.84 4.15
CA ASP A 37 7.25 -15.83 5.18
C ASP A 37 6.28 -15.61 6.35
N LEU A 38 5.78 -16.69 6.91
CA LEU A 38 4.80 -16.68 8.00
C LEU A 38 5.36 -17.43 9.20
N ALA A 39 5.24 -16.86 10.40
CA ALA A 39 5.58 -17.54 11.64
C ALA A 39 4.47 -17.32 12.68
N MET A 40 3.88 -18.42 13.16
CA MET A 40 2.83 -18.37 14.18
C MET A 40 3.37 -18.87 15.51
N ASN A 41 3.19 -18.07 16.54
CA ASN A 41 3.42 -18.45 17.93
C ASN A 41 2.06 -18.64 18.63
N TYR A 42 1.70 -19.88 18.91
CA TYR A 42 0.41 -20.21 19.52
C TYR A 42 0.34 -19.84 21.01
N ALA A 43 1.47 -19.79 21.70
CA ALA A 43 1.52 -19.44 23.13
C ALA A 43 1.24 -17.94 23.34
N THR A 44 1.79 -17.08 22.50
CA THR A 44 1.57 -15.63 22.52
C THR A 44 0.44 -15.18 21.63
N ARG A 45 -0.11 -16.08 20.79
CA ARG A 45 -1.14 -15.78 19.78
C ARG A 45 -0.68 -14.67 18.81
N HIS A 46 0.59 -14.75 18.42
CA HIS A 46 1.23 -13.78 17.54
C HIS A 46 1.55 -14.43 16.20
N LEU A 47 1.19 -13.74 15.12
CA LEU A 47 1.56 -14.08 13.75
C LEU A 47 2.52 -13.03 13.22
N ASP A 48 3.70 -13.46 12.81
CA ASP A 48 4.63 -12.66 12.04
C ASP A 48 4.47 -12.94 10.53
N VAL A 49 4.46 -11.88 9.76
CA VAL A 49 4.55 -11.90 8.30
C VAL A 49 5.79 -11.10 7.91
N THR A 50 6.78 -11.79 7.39
CA THR A 50 8.06 -11.17 6.96
C THR A 50 8.29 -11.41 5.47
N ASN A 51 9.24 -10.69 4.90
CA ASN A 51 9.56 -10.77 3.46
C ASN A 51 8.33 -10.62 2.55
N LEU A 52 7.31 -9.87 3.05
CA LEU A 52 6.11 -9.59 2.27
C LEU A 52 6.49 -8.81 1.01
N LYS A 53 6.10 -9.35 -0.13
CA LYS A 53 6.27 -8.69 -1.43
C LYS A 53 5.04 -8.96 -2.29
N LEU A 54 4.37 -7.90 -2.71
CA LEU A 54 3.24 -7.97 -3.64
C LEU A 54 3.61 -7.18 -4.90
N SER A 55 3.49 -7.80 -6.04
CA SER A 55 3.72 -7.14 -7.33
C SER A 55 2.48 -7.30 -8.21
N THR A 56 1.96 -6.20 -8.74
CA THR A 56 0.83 -6.17 -9.67
C THR A 56 0.78 -4.83 -10.41
N LEU A 57 0.36 -4.82 -11.66
CA LEU A 57 0.12 -3.59 -12.47
C LEU A 57 1.32 -2.61 -12.49
N GLY A 58 2.55 -3.13 -12.39
CA GLY A 58 3.76 -2.29 -12.31
C GLY A 58 4.03 -1.70 -10.92
N LEU A 59 3.24 -2.06 -9.92
CA LEU A 59 3.45 -1.73 -8.51
C LEU A 59 4.23 -2.84 -7.82
N THR A 60 5.12 -2.49 -6.92
CA THR A 60 5.76 -3.42 -5.98
C THR A 60 5.65 -2.87 -4.58
N LEU A 61 4.85 -3.55 -3.77
CA LEU A 61 4.72 -3.31 -2.33
C LEU A 61 5.60 -4.32 -1.60
N ALA A 62 6.38 -3.87 -0.64
CA ALA A 62 7.17 -4.73 0.22
C ALA A 62 7.00 -4.33 1.68
N GLY A 63 7.29 -5.26 2.60
CA GLY A 63 7.20 -4.95 4.02
C GLY A 63 7.18 -6.15 4.94
N LYS A 64 6.66 -5.91 6.12
CA LYS A 64 6.42 -6.90 7.16
C LYS A 64 5.16 -6.50 7.96
N ALA A 65 4.54 -7.47 8.59
CA ALA A 65 3.42 -7.24 9.48
C ALA A 65 3.46 -8.20 10.67
N GLY A 66 2.88 -7.78 11.78
CA GLY A 66 2.64 -8.60 12.95
C GLY A 66 1.18 -8.50 13.35
N VAL A 67 0.60 -9.61 13.79
CA VAL A 67 -0.78 -9.65 14.31
C VAL A 67 -0.76 -10.27 15.68
N ASP A 68 -1.16 -9.49 16.68
CA ASP A 68 -1.25 -9.90 18.08
C ASP A 68 -2.67 -10.28 18.48
N GLN A 69 -2.79 -11.07 19.54
CA GLN A 69 -4.04 -11.41 20.22
C GLN A 69 -5.08 -12.16 19.35
N LEU A 70 -4.61 -12.95 18.40
CA LEU A 70 -5.51 -13.77 17.57
C LEU A 70 -6.28 -14.82 18.43
N PRO A 71 -7.56 -15.05 18.15
CA PRO A 71 -8.44 -14.34 17.22
C PRO A 71 -9.31 -13.27 17.89
N ALA A 72 -9.24 -13.08 19.22
CA ALA A 72 -10.26 -12.38 20.00
C ALA A 72 -10.31 -10.85 19.78
N ALA A 73 -9.14 -10.19 19.82
CA ALA A 73 -9.05 -8.73 19.65
C ALA A 73 -7.77 -8.39 18.87
N PRO A 74 -7.70 -8.72 17.58
CA PRO A 74 -6.47 -8.59 16.82
C PRO A 74 -5.98 -7.15 16.74
N THR A 75 -4.69 -6.99 17.00
CA THR A 75 -3.96 -5.76 16.74
C THR A 75 -2.93 -6.04 15.65
N VAL A 76 -2.96 -5.26 14.59
CA VAL A 76 -2.06 -5.38 13.44
C VAL A 76 -1.02 -4.26 13.53
N SER A 77 0.24 -4.61 13.36
CA SER A 77 1.32 -3.66 13.11
C SER A 77 1.98 -4.01 11.79
N ALA A 78 2.25 -3.01 10.94
CA ALA A 78 2.89 -3.25 9.65
C ALA A 78 3.81 -2.09 9.28
N ASP A 79 4.94 -2.44 8.66
CA ASP A 79 5.83 -1.51 7.98
C ASP A 79 5.77 -1.83 6.49
N LEU A 80 5.32 -0.90 5.69
CA LEU A 80 5.07 -1.09 4.26
C LEU A 80 5.83 -0.05 3.44
N SER A 81 6.31 -0.46 2.28
CA SER A 81 6.95 0.41 1.31
C SER A 81 6.47 0.09 -0.11
N LEU A 82 6.10 1.12 -0.85
CA LEU A 82 5.86 1.08 -2.28
C LEU A 82 7.14 1.50 -2.99
N ALA A 83 7.71 0.59 -3.78
CA ALA A 83 8.86 0.92 -4.64
C ALA A 83 8.48 2.02 -5.64
N GLU A 84 9.46 2.78 -6.09
CA GLU A 84 9.22 3.82 -7.09
C GLU A 84 8.50 3.23 -8.32
N CYS A 85 7.39 3.82 -8.66
CA CYS A 85 6.56 3.46 -9.80
C CYS A 85 6.18 4.70 -10.61
N ASN A 86 5.70 4.48 -11.82
CA ASN A 86 5.14 5.55 -12.64
C ASN A 86 3.61 5.53 -12.56
N PRO A 87 2.96 6.50 -11.89
CA PRO A 87 1.50 6.53 -11.76
C PRO A 87 0.77 6.54 -13.11
N ARG A 88 1.32 7.16 -14.14
CA ARG A 88 0.72 7.17 -15.48
C ARG A 88 0.68 5.78 -16.09
N THR A 89 1.75 5.00 -15.90
CA THR A 89 1.81 3.60 -16.37
C THR A 89 0.81 2.74 -15.61
N VAL A 90 0.68 2.95 -14.30
CA VAL A 90 -0.31 2.25 -13.46
C VAL A 90 -1.74 2.58 -13.91
N LEU A 91 -2.05 3.85 -14.14
CA LEU A 91 -3.36 4.27 -14.67
C LEU A 91 -3.65 3.63 -16.02
N ALA A 92 -2.67 3.62 -16.93
CA ALA A 92 -2.83 2.97 -18.23
C ALA A 92 -3.08 1.46 -18.08
N ALA A 93 -2.36 0.78 -17.17
CA ALA A 93 -2.59 -0.63 -16.87
C ALA A 93 -3.99 -0.89 -16.27
N LEU A 94 -4.56 0.09 -15.57
CA LEU A 94 -5.94 0.07 -15.07
C LEU A 94 -6.97 0.45 -16.14
N GLY A 95 -6.56 0.69 -17.38
CA GLY A 95 -7.46 1.16 -18.44
C GLY A 95 -7.94 2.60 -18.25
N GLN A 96 -7.29 3.37 -17.38
CA GLN A 96 -7.62 4.77 -17.13
C GLN A 96 -6.66 5.68 -17.90
N ALA A 97 -7.20 6.71 -18.53
CA ALA A 97 -6.37 7.74 -19.13
C ALA A 97 -5.66 8.57 -18.04
N ALA A 98 -4.38 8.81 -18.21
CA ALA A 98 -3.68 9.73 -17.34
C ALA A 98 -4.29 11.15 -17.49
N PRO A 99 -4.40 11.91 -16.38
CA PRO A 99 -4.94 13.26 -16.45
C PRO A 99 -4.05 14.15 -17.36
N ALA A 100 -4.70 14.98 -18.17
CA ALA A 100 -4.02 16.00 -18.95
C ALA A 100 -3.62 17.13 -17.98
N LEU A 101 -2.36 17.19 -17.61
CA LEU A 101 -1.80 18.17 -16.70
C LEU A 101 -1.03 19.24 -17.47
N LYS A 102 -0.83 20.40 -16.84
CA LYS A 102 -0.06 21.51 -17.39
C LYS A 102 1.40 21.13 -17.67
N ASP A 103 1.96 20.23 -16.85
CA ASP A 103 3.29 19.65 -17.03
C ASP A 103 3.15 18.16 -17.40
N ASP A 104 3.59 17.80 -18.61
CA ASP A 104 3.56 16.43 -19.11
C ASP A 104 4.48 15.47 -18.34
N THR A 105 5.45 16.01 -17.60
CA THR A 105 6.37 15.22 -16.77
C THR A 105 5.84 14.99 -15.35
N ALA A 106 4.70 15.56 -14.97
CA ALA A 106 4.07 15.32 -13.70
C ALA A 106 3.42 13.92 -13.63
N LEU A 107 3.29 13.38 -12.42
CA LEU A 107 2.81 12.03 -12.14
C LEU A 107 3.62 10.92 -12.82
N THR A 108 4.94 11.04 -12.79
CA THR A 108 5.84 10.05 -13.40
C THR A 108 6.62 9.24 -12.37
N ARG A 109 6.79 9.76 -11.16
CA ARG A 109 7.56 9.09 -10.11
C ARG A 109 6.82 9.17 -8.77
N LEU A 110 6.41 8.02 -8.25
CA LEU A 110 5.75 7.86 -6.96
C LEU A 110 6.43 6.76 -6.16
N ALA A 111 6.80 7.07 -4.94
CA ALA A 111 7.22 6.09 -3.94
C ALA A 111 6.57 6.42 -2.60
N ALA A 112 6.36 5.42 -1.75
CA ALA A 112 5.78 5.63 -0.44
C ALA A 112 6.37 4.66 0.59
N ALA A 113 6.42 5.09 1.84
CA ALA A 113 6.69 4.23 2.98
C ALA A 113 5.83 4.70 4.16
N LEU A 114 5.38 3.75 4.98
CA LEU A 114 4.58 4.05 6.17
C LEU A 114 4.62 2.90 7.16
N SER A 115 4.38 3.23 8.44
CA SER A 115 4.10 2.26 9.50
C SER A 115 2.64 2.40 9.93
N VAL A 116 1.95 1.27 10.08
CA VAL A 116 0.55 1.19 10.49
C VAL A 116 0.44 0.42 11.79
N LYS A 117 -0.41 0.91 12.69
CA LYS A 117 -0.97 0.13 13.80
C LYS A 117 -2.48 0.18 13.69
N ALA A 118 -3.13 -0.96 13.68
CA ALA A 118 -4.58 -1.06 13.54
C ALA A 118 -5.18 -2.01 14.57
N SER A 119 -6.36 -1.68 15.03
CA SER A 119 -7.23 -2.49 15.86
C SER A 119 -8.64 -2.47 15.28
N THR A 120 -9.57 -3.13 15.94
CA THR A 120 -10.99 -3.14 15.53
C THR A 120 -11.65 -1.76 15.56
N THR A 121 -11.08 -0.79 16.28
CA THR A 121 -11.69 0.53 16.50
C THR A 121 -10.80 1.70 16.08
N ARG A 122 -9.53 1.45 15.74
CA ARG A 122 -8.56 2.51 15.47
C ARG A 122 -7.51 2.06 14.46
N VAL A 123 -7.13 2.99 13.59
CA VAL A 123 -5.95 2.89 12.71
C VAL A 123 -5.07 4.10 12.94
N ASP A 124 -3.81 3.88 13.20
CA ASP A 124 -2.77 4.89 13.30
C ASP A 124 -1.74 4.65 12.19
N VAL A 125 -1.47 5.66 11.39
CA VAL A 125 -0.41 5.70 10.39
C VAL A 125 0.67 6.64 10.90
N SER A 126 1.87 6.13 11.01
CA SER A 126 3.06 6.88 11.41
C SER A 126 4.18 6.71 10.40
N GLY A 127 5.18 7.56 10.44
CA GLY A 127 6.32 7.48 9.54
C GLY A 127 5.94 7.55 8.05
N LEU A 128 4.76 8.13 7.74
CA LEU A 128 4.36 8.33 6.36
C LEU A 128 5.39 9.19 5.63
N LYS A 129 5.90 8.64 4.55
CA LYS A 129 6.74 9.36 3.57
C LYS A 129 6.19 9.03 2.20
N LEU A 130 5.79 10.06 1.47
CA LEU A 130 5.35 9.98 0.09
C LEU A 130 6.28 10.86 -0.74
N SER A 131 6.91 10.30 -1.75
CA SER A 131 7.67 11.05 -2.73
C SER A 131 6.90 11.07 -4.04
N LEU A 132 6.64 12.26 -4.57
CA LEU A 132 5.94 12.45 -5.84
C LEU A 132 6.72 13.45 -6.71
N ASP A 133 7.27 12.96 -7.81
CA ASP A 133 8.05 13.77 -8.79
C ASP A 133 9.17 14.61 -8.15
N GLY A 134 9.75 14.11 -7.04
CA GLY A 134 10.81 14.78 -6.30
C GLY A 134 10.34 15.62 -5.11
N ALA A 135 9.06 15.91 -4.99
CA ALA A 135 8.50 16.49 -3.77
C ALA A 135 8.29 15.40 -2.71
N THR A 136 8.43 15.74 -1.44
CA THR A 136 8.22 14.83 -0.32
C THR A 136 7.09 15.33 0.58
N LEU A 137 6.14 14.46 0.87
CA LEU A 137 5.14 14.64 1.91
C LEU A 137 5.46 13.65 3.04
N ALA A 138 5.54 14.14 4.26
CA ALA A 138 5.81 13.32 5.43
C ALA A 138 4.81 13.64 6.54
N GLY A 139 4.57 12.65 7.43
CA GLY A 139 3.69 12.90 8.57
C GLY A 139 3.06 11.68 9.19
N LYS A 140 1.90 11.89 9.77
CA LYS A 140 1.09 10.88 10.46
C LYS A 140 -0.39 11.14 10.25
N ALA A 141 -1.18 10.08 10.36
CA ALA A 141 -2.63 10.15 10.34
C ALA A 141 -3.22 9.13 11.32
N ALA A 142 -4.43 9.38 11.80
CA ALA A 142 -5.17 8.41 12.59
C ALA A 142 -6.65 8.48 12.25
N ALA A 143 -7.31 7.33 12.31
CA ALA A 143 -8.77 7.23 12.20
C ALA A 143 -9.29 6.33 13.32
N TRP A 144 -10.42 6.71 13.91
CA TRP A 144 -11.02 5.97 15.01
C TRP A 144 -12.55 6.10 14.99
N ASP A 145 -13.22 5.32 15.82
CA ASP A 145 -14.66 5.26 15.93
C ASP A 145 -15.33 5.04 14.56
N PHE A 146 -15.16 3.87 13.99
CA PHE A 146 -15.68 3.55 12.64
C PHE A 146 -17.21 3.57 12.55
N SER A 147 -17.92 3.64 13.69
CA SER A 147 -19.36 3.86 13.74
C SER A 147 -19.72 5.34 13.58
N ARG A 148 -18.83 6.23 14.04
CA ARG A 148 -18.88 7.70 13.85
C ARG A 148 -17.50 8.19 13.45
N PRO A 149 -17.10 7.98 12.18
CA PRO A 149 -15.73 8.13 11.76
C PRO A 149 -15.14 9.49 12.13
N ALA A 150 -14.05 9.46 12.89
CA ALA A 150 -13.22 10.61 13.18
C ALA A 150 -11.81 10.36 12.68
N ALA A 151 -11.16 11.38 12.17
CA ALA A 151 -9.81 11.31 11.66
C ALA A 151 -8.99 12.53 12.06
N SER A 152 -7.70 12.33 12.22
CA SER A 152 -6.71 13.41 12.37
C SER A 152 -5.53 13.14 11.44
N PHE A 153 -4.89 14.19 10.98
CA PHE A 153 -3.67 14.11 10.21
C PHE A 153 -2.77 15.30 10.54
N ASP A 154 -1.49 15.05 10.48
CA ASP A 154 -0.41 16.03 10.65
C ASP A 154 0.59 15.75 9.55
N LEU A 155 0.57 16.56 8.51
CA LEU A 155 1.31 16.36 7.27
C LEU A 155 2.15 17.60 6.97
N ALA A 156 3.39 17.38 6.62
CA ALA A 156 4.31 18.40 6.15
C ALA A 156 4.77 18.05 4.74
N ALA A 157 4.75 19.03 3.86
CA ALA A 157 5.33 18.92 2.53
C ALA A 157 6.57 19.80 2.45
N ASP A 158 7.56 19.35 1.69
CA ASP A 158 8.65 20.20 1.26
C ASP A 158 8.23 21.06 0.04
N THR A 159 9.08 21.26 -0.90
CA THR A 159 8.81 22.04 -2.12
C THR A 159 7.85 21.31 -3.07
N LEU A 160 6.55 21.49 -2.90
CA LEU A 160 5.53 21.00 -3.81
C LEU A 160 5.09 22.11 -4.77
N ASP A 161 5.45 21.99 -6.05
CA ASP A 161 4.96 22.87 -7.11
C ASP A 161 3.59 22.36 -7.59
N LEU A 162 2.51 22.96 -7.03
CA LEU A 162 1.15 22.60 -7.37
C LEU A 162 0.76 22.96 -8.80
N ASP A 163 1.41 23.95 -9.41
CA ASP A 163 1.09 24.40 -10.77
C ASP A 163 1.30 23.29 -11.82
N ARG A 164 2.23 22.38 -11.57
CA ARG A 164 2.51 21.24 -12.44
C ARG A 164 1.31 20.28 -12.55
N TYR A 165 0.51 20.20 -11.48
CA TYR A 165 -0.62 19.26 -11.35
C TYR A 165 -1.95 19.89 -11.73
N LEU A 166 -1.97 21.17 -12.10
CA LEU A 166 -3.18 21.79 -12.61
C LEU A 166 -3.59 21.18 -13.96
N PRO A 167 -4.90 21.11 -14.25
CA PRO A 167 -5.36 20.68 -15.56
C PRO A 167 -4.74 21.53 -16.67
N ALA A 168 -4.35 20.89 -17.76
CA ALA A 168 -3.96 21.62 -18.97
C ALA A 168 -5.09 22.57 -19.37
N ALA A 169 -4.76 23.82 -19.68
CA ALA A 169 -5.75 24.79 -20.10
C ALA A 169 -6.50 24.23 -21.32
N SER A 170 -7.80 23.95 -21.18
CA SER A 170 -8.66 23.60 -22.31
C SER A 170 -8.72 24.81 -23.22
N GLY A 171 -7.94 24.80 -24.29
CA GLY A 171 -8.00 25.84 -25.31
C GLY A 171 -9.38 25.84 -25.98
N LYS A 172 -10.36 26.51 -25.40
CA LYS A 172 -11.50 26.99 -26.15
C LYS A 172 -10.96 28.09 -27.07
N LYS A 173 -10.62 27.73 -28.29
CA LYS A 173 -10.61 28.73 -29.37
C LYS A 173 -12.04 29.22 -29.53
N THR A 174 -12.26 30.45 -29.17
CA THR A 174 -13.43 31.25 -29.56
C THR A 174 -13.38 31.49 -31.06
#